data_6cfa566e1357cd63d8c5646f39f5d881
#
_entry.id   6cfa566e1357cd63d8c5646f39f5d881
#
_cell.length_a   1.000
_cell.length_b   1.000
_cell.length_c   1.000
_cell.angle_alpha   90.00
_cell.angle_beta   90.00
_cell.angle_gamma   90.00
#
_symmetry.space_group_name_H-M   'P 1'
#
loop_
_entity.id
_entity.type
_entity.pdbx_description
1 polymer ?
#
loop_
_entity_poly.entity_id
_entity_poly.type
_entity_poly.pdbx_seq_one_letter_code
_entity_poly.pdbx_strand_id
1 'polypeptide(L)'
;MGLFYSNFTLRGPTQLHLVEVLRSLKRTAFVSPAFNGCITLYDRESEEQNFDIIEGLGRQLTRTLNCAALAAVLHDDDVLYYWLFRDGTICHDYNSSPAYFDPNSEPKPPTGGNSLELCAAFGCPTTEPEVHQILNLDLLSEQATIPCELERHAALVRVLGLPPCSAGVGFGTIEGGFLPVEFNKITFTRVG
;
A
#
# COMPACT_ATOMS: atom_id res chain seq x y z
N MET A 1 -19.52 7.45 -2.53
CA MET A 1 -18.44 7.27 -3.51
C MET A 1 -17.19 7.20 -2.68
N GLY A 2 -16.64 6.02 -2.56
CA GLY A 2 -15.46 5.77 -1.74
C GLY A 2 -14.16 6.20 -2.45
N LEU A 3 -13.04 5.99 -1.79
CA LEU A 3 -11.73 6.31 -2.32
C LEU A 3 -11.19 5.18 -3.20
N PHE A 4 -10.47 5.58 -4.25
CA PHE A 4 -9.72 4.69 -5.12
C PHE A 4 -8.28 5.17 -5.18
N TYR A 5 -7.34 4.33 -4.82
CA TYR A 5 -5.91 4.63 -4.98
C TYR A 5 -5.07 3.38 -5.01
N SER A 6 -3.86 3.53 -5.53
CA SER A 6 -2.77 2.57 -5.33
C SER A 6 -1.48 3.30 -4.98
N ASN A 7 -0.64 2.64 -4.20
CA ASN A 7 0.70 3.13 -3.91
C ASN A 7 1.64 1.99 -3.50
N PHE A 8 2.93 2.31 -3.43
CA PHE A 8 3.97 1.39 -2.96
C PHE A 8 4.72 2.02 -1.81
N THR A 9 4.81 1.34 -0.69
CA THR A 9 5.70 1.74 0.41
C THR A 9 6.95 0.85 0.38
N LEU A 10 8.11 1.47 0.16
CA LEU A 10 9.40 0.80 0.07
C LEU A 10 10.22 1.08 1.33
N ARG A 11 10.89 0.06 1.87
CA ARG A 11 11.83 0.20 2.99
C ARG A 11 13.27 0.02 2.51
N GLY A 12 14.12 0.98 2.84
CA GLY A 12 15.56 0.93 2.62
C GLY A 12 16.12 1.89 1.58
N PRO A 13 15.49 2.11 0.40
CA PRO A 13 16.05 3.04 -0.57
C PRO A 13 15.97 4.49 -0.08
N THR A 14 16.90 5.34 -0.56
CA THR A 14 16.76 6.78 -0.41
C THR A 14 15.78 7.33 -1.45
N GLN A 15 15.15 8.49 -1.15
CA GLN A 15 14.27 9.16 -2.10
C GLN A 15 14.96 9.43 -3.44
N LEU A 16 16.22 9.89 -3.40
CA LEU A 16 17.00 10.17 -4.60
C LEU A 16 17.19 8.91 -5.46
N HIS A 17 17.58 7.79 -4.86
CA HIS A 17 17.80 6.53 -5.57
C HIS A 17 16.49 6.02 -6.21
N LEU A 18 15.37 6.09 -5.48
CA LEU A 18 14.06 5.72 -6.05
C LEU A 18 13.68 6.62 -7.24
N VAL A 19 13.89 7.93 -7.13
CA VAL A 19 13.63 8.90 -8.22
C VAL A 19 14.49 8.60 -9.46
N GLU A 20 15.77 8.26 -9.29
CA GLU A 20 16.66 7.89 -10.39
C GLU A 20 16.18 6.61 -11.10
N VAL A 21 15.78 5.60 -10.33
CA VAL A 21 15.22 4.35 -10.89
C VAL A 21 13.93 4.63 -11.65
N LEU A 22 13.00 5.40 -11.09
CA LEU A 22 11.73 5.76 -11.76
C LEU A 22 11.95 6.52 -13.06
N ARG A 23 12.93 7.43 -13.10
CA ARG A 23 13.33 8.13 -14.34
C ARG A 23 13.86 7.17 -15.40
N SER A 24 14.71 6.23 -15.01
CA SER A 24 15.23 5.21 -15.92
C SER A 24 14.14 4.31 -16.49
N LEU A 25 13.08 4.06 -15.72
CA LEU A 25 11.88 3.32 -16.11
C LEU A 25 10.86 4.17 -16.88
N LYS A 26 11.12 5.48 -17.05
CA LYS A 26 10.22 6.46 -17.67
C LYS A 26 8.84 6.52 -17.02
N ARG A 27 8.79 6.34 -15.68
CA ARG A 27 7.54 6.41 -14.91
C ARG A 27 7.18 7.86 -14.62
N THR A 28 5.88 8.14 -14.59
CA THR A 28 5.33 9.40 -14.04
C THR A 28 4.81 9.10 -12.64
N ALA A 29 5.37 9.77 -11.64
CA ALA A 29 5.08 9.43 -10.26
C ALA A 29 5.30 10.61 -9.30
N PHE A 30 4.77 10.46 -8.08
CA PHE A 30 5.15 11.25 -6.92
C PHE A 30 5.85 10.34 -5.89
N VAL A 31 6.81 10.90 -5.18
CA VAL A 31 7.58 10.20 -4.14
C VAL A 31 7.54 11.02 -2.86
N SER A 32 7.11 10.40 -1.76
CA SER A 32 7.06 11.05 -0.44
C SER A 32 8.47 11.31 0.11
N PRO A 33 8.64 12.23 1.06
CA PRO A 33 9.83 12.23 1.90
C PRO A 33 9.95 10.91 2.68
N ALA A 34 11.16 10.59 3.13
CA ALA A 34 11.40 9.41 3.96
C ALA A 34 10.79 9.58 5.36
N PHE A 35 10.17 8.52 5.86
CA PHE A 35 9.64 8.42 7.21
C PHE A 35 9.96 7.03 7.77
N ASN A 36 10.61 6.95 8.92
CA ASN A 36 11.05 5.69 9.55
C ASN A 36 11.82 4.74 8.61
N GLY A 37 12.60 5.29 7.68
CA GLY A 37 13.34 4.49 6.68
C GLY A 37 12.48 3.93 5.55
N CYS A 38 11.23 4.36 5.44
CA CYS A 38 10.28 4.03 4.38
C CYS A 38 9.96 5.25 3.51
N ILE A 39 9.61 4.99 2.26
CA ILE A 39 9.22 6.00 1.26
C ILE A 39 7.99 5.47 0.54
N THR A 40 6.99 6.34 0.28
CA THR A 40 5.83 5.98 -0.51
C THR A 40 5.95 6.52 -1.92
N LEU A 41 5.71 5.67 -2.89
CA LEU A 41 5.62 5.93 -4.32
C LEU A 41 4.16 5.90 -4.76
N TYR A 42 3.74 6.92 -5.49
CA TYR A 42 2.43 7.05 -6.14
C TYR A 42 2.67 7.09 -7.64
N ASP A 43 2.45 5.97 -8.30
CA ASP A 43 2.71 5.80 -9.71
C ASP A 43 1.44 5.97 -10.54
N ARG A 44 1.49 6.79 -11.60
CA ARG A 44 0.32 7.13 -12.41
C ARG A 44 -0.35 5.91 -13.04
N GLU A 45 0.44 5.01 -13.64
CA GLU A 45 -0.12 3.86 -14.34
C GLU A 45 -0.73 2.83 -13.37
N SER A 46 -0.17 2.72 -12.15
CA SER A 46 -0.69 1.84 -11.12
C SER A 46 -2.01 2.36 -10.52
N GLU A 47 -2.30 3.66 -10.62
CA GLU A 47 -3.55 4.27 -10.13
C GLU A 47 -4.79 3.69 -10.82
N GLU A 48 -4.66 3.20 -12.06
CA GLU A 48 -5.72 2.51 -12.80
C GLU A 48 -6.07 1.14 -12.20
N GLN A 49 -5.39 0.72 -11.13
CA GLN A 49 -5.60 -0.54 -10.41
C GLN A 49 -5.46 -1.80 -11.29
N ASN A 50 -4.65 -1.72 -12.33
CA ASN A 50 -4.27 -2.89 -13.13
C ASN A 50 -3.21 -3.70 -12.37
N PHE A 51 -3.58 -4.90 -11.94
CA PHE A 51 -2.74 -5.77 -11.12
C PHE A 51 -1.45 -6.19 -11.81
N ASP A 52 -1.48 -6.45 -13.13
CA ASP A 52 -0.27 -6.82 -13.89
C ASP A 52 0.76 -5.68 -13.90
N ILE A 53 0.29 -4.42 -13.99
CA ILE A 53 1.15 -3.23 -13.92
C ILE A 53 1.75 -3.08 -12.52
N ILE A 54 0.92 -3.23 -11.49
CA ILE A 54 1.33 -3.12 -10.08
C ILE A 54 2.34 -4.22 -9.74
N GLU A 55 2.05 -5.47 -10.09
CA GLU A 55 2.95 -6.59 -9.85
C GLU A 55 4.26 -6.45 -10.60
N GLY A 56 4.20 -6.08 -11.89
CA GLY A 56 5.37 -5.84 -12.72
C GLY A 56 6.30 -4.78 -12.13
N LEU A 57 5.73 -3.64 -11.71
CA LEU A 57 6.47 -2.54 -11.10
C LEU A 57 7.05 -2.96 -9.73
N GLY A 58 6.27 -3.60 -8.87
CA GLY A 58 6.72 -4.06 -7.55
C GLY A 58 7.91 -5.02 -7.63
N ARG A 59 7.85 -6.00 -8.55
CA ARG A 59 8.96 -6.93 -8.82
C ARG A 59 10.20 -6.20 -9.33
N GLN A 60 10.03 -5.25 -10.24
CA GLN A 60 11.15 -4.51 -10.82
C GLN A 60 11.82 -3.61 -9.78
N LEU A 61 11.04 -2.86 -9.00
CA LEU A 61 11.55 -1.97 -7.96
C LEU A 61 12.34 -2.75 -6.89
N THR A 62 11.78 -3.84 -6.37
CA THR A 62 12.43 -4.60 -5.29
C THR A 62 13.68 -5.32 -5.74
N ARG A 63 13.75 -5.77 -7.00
CA ARG A 63 14.96 -6.33 -7.60
C ARG A 63 16.03 -5.26 -7.80
N THR A 64 15.65 -4.09 -8.34
CA THR A 64 16.62 -3.03 -8.68
C THR A 64 17.17 -2.34 -7.44
N LEU A 65 16.31 -2.10 -6.45
CA LEU A 65 16.65 -1.36 -5.23
C LEU A 65 17.10 -2.27 -4.07
N ASN A 66 17.05 -3.59 -4.25
CA ASN A 66 17.36 -4.58 -3.20
C ASN A 66 16.65 -4.26 -1.88
N CYS A 67 15.32 -4.14 -1.94
CA CYS A 67 14.49 -3.69 -0.83
C CYS A 67 13.20 -4.51 -0.70
N ALA A 68 12.47 -4.31 0.40
CA ALA A 68 11.08 -4.75 0.51
C ALA A 68 10.15 -3.64 0.03
N ALA A 69 9.03 -4.01 -0.58
CA ALA A 69 7.95 -3.09 -0.95
C ALA A 69 6.58 -3.71 -0.66
N LEU A 70 5.70 -2.89 -0.11
CA LEU A 70 4.27 -3.18 0.04
C LEU A 70 3.52 -2.36 -0.99
N ALA A 71 2.90 -3.00 -1.98
CA ALA A 71 1.94 -2.34 -2.85
C ALA A 71 0.54 -2.50 -2.26
N ALA A 72 -0.18 -1.41 -2.07
CA ALA A 72 -1.55 -1.39 -1.58
C ALA A 72 -2.48 -0.82 -2.64
N VAL A 73 -3.67 -1.41 -2.77
CA VAL A 73 -4.78 -0.95 -3.61
C VAL A 73 -6.02 -0.87 -2.74
N LEU A 74 -6.63 0.30 -2.69
CA LEU A 74 -7.95 0.50 -2.09
C LEU A 74 -8.98 0.75 -3.19
N HIS A 75 -10.08 0.00 -3.16
CA HIS A 75 -11.17 0.09 -4.12
C HIS A 75 -12.48 0.42 -3.41
N ASP A 76 -13.01 1.63 -3.65
CA ASP A 76 -14.30 2.17 -3.16
C ASP A 76 -14.49 2.12 -1.63
N ASP A 77 -13.41 2.16 -0.85
CA ASP A 77 -13.36 1.95 0.62
C ASP A 77 -13.84 0.56 1.07
N ASP A 78 -14.15 -0.34 0.14
CA ASP A 78 -14.77 -1.65 0.38
C ASP A 78 -13.79 -2.81 0.27
N VAL A 79 -12.71 -2.64 -0.50
CA VAL A 79 -11.71 -3.70 -0.72
C VAL A 79 -10.30 -3.16 -0.58
N LEU A 80 -9.53 -3.82 0.27
CA LEU A 80 -8.09 -3.62 0.39
C LEU A 80 -7.37 -4.84 -0.18
N TYR A 81 -6.57 -4.61 -1.23
CA TYR A 81 -5.55 -5.57 -1.68
C TYR A 81 -4.19 -5.08 -1.28
N TYR A 82 -3.26 -6.01 -0.97
CA TYR A 82 -1.85 -5.70 -0.97
C TYR A 82 -0.98 -6.87 -1.43
N TRP A 83 0.21 -6.55 -1.91
CA TRP A 83 1.28 -7.51 -2.21
C TRP A 83 2.54 -7.08 -1.48
N LEU A 84 3.18 -8.03 -0.79
CA LEU A 84 4.52 -7.84 -0.26
C LEU A 84 5.53 -8.39 -1.26
N PHE A 85 6.44 -7.54 -1.71
CA PHE A 85 7.53 -7.88 -2.62
C PHE A 85 8.88 -7.85 -1.92
N ARG A 86 9.75 -8.78 -2.30
CA ARG A 86 11.18 -8.79 -1.95
C ARG A 86 11.95 -9.48 -3.05
N ASP A 87 13.14 -8.97 -3.41
CA ASP A 87 14.07 -9.58 -4.39
C ASP A 87 13.41 -9.88 -5.75
N GLY A 88 12.43 -9.07 -6.16
CA GLY A 88 11.72 -9.25 -7.42
C GLY A 88 10.65 -10.35 -7.39
N THR A 89 10.27 -10.84 -6.22
CA THR A 89 9.21 -11.84 -6.05
C THR A 89 8.10 -11.33 -5.14
N ILE A 90 6.87 -11.87 -5.31
CA ILE A 90 5.79 -11.71 -4.34
C ILE A 90 6.04 -12.73 -3.23
N CYS A 91 6.19 -12.26 -1.99
CA CYS A 91 6.31 -13.11 -0.81
C CYS A 91 4.93 -13.63 -0.39
N HIS A 92 3.96 -12.73 -0.33
CA HIS A 92 2.55 -13.05 -0.11
C HIS A 92 1.67 -11.87 -0.58
N ASP A 93 0.38 -12.12 -0.68
CA ASP A 93 -0.66 -11.16 -0.99
C ASP A 93 -1.79 -11.21 0.05
N TYR A 94 -2.70 -10.26 -0.03
CA TYR A 94 -3.86 -10.13 0.83
C TYR A 94 -5.04 -9.58 0.05
N ASN A 95 -6.21 -10.12 0.32
CA ASN A 95 -7.48 -9.61 -0.18
C ASN A 95 -8.49 -9.58 0.97
N SER A 96 -8.94 -8.39 1.32
CA SER A 96 -9.88 -8.19 2.43
C SER A 96 -11.29 -8.67 2.13
N SER A 97 -11.67 -8.74 0.85
CA SER A 97 -13.02 -9.13 0.40
C SER A 97 -12.97 -9.96 -0.88
N PRO A 98 -12.62 -11.27 -0.80
CA PRO A 98 -12.38 -12.12 -1.97
C PRO A 98 -13.57 -12.31 -2.90
N ALA A 99 -14.78 -12.07 -2.41
CA ALA A 99 -16.02 -12.23 -3.16
C ALA A 99 -16.56 -10.92 -3.77
N TYR A 100 -15.92 -9.78 -3.53
CA TYR A 100 -16.46 -8.46 -3.85
C TYR A 100 -16.87 -8.28 -5.32
N PHE A 101 -16.07 -8.78 -6.25
CA PHE A 101 -16.35 -8.64 -7.68
C PHE A 101 -17.20 -9.78 -8.28
N ASP A 102 -17.61 -10.75 -7.47
CA ASP A 102 -18.50 -11.82 -7.91
C ASP A 102 -19.89 -11.68 -7.27
N PRO A 103 -20.88 -11.12 -8.00
CA PRO A 103 -22.20 -10.86 -7.46
C PRO A 103 -22.99 -12.13 -7.08
N ASN A 104 -22.50 -13.30 -7.45
CA ASN A 104 -23.12 -14.59 -7.13
C ASN A 104 -22.44 -15.30 -5.95
N SER A 105 -21.35 -14.73 -5.43
CA SER A 105 -20.65 -15.30 -4.26
C SER A 105 -21.21 -14.75 -2.97
N GLU A 106 -21.35 -15.61 -1.98
CA GLU A 106 -21.56 -15.19 -0.60
C GLU A 106 -20.31 -14.42 -0.09
N PRO A 107 -20.48 -13.44 0.80
CA PRO A 107 -19.38 -12.77 1.46
C PRO A 107 -18.40 -13.78 2.08
N LYS A 108 -17.12 -13.54 1.91
CA LYS A 108 -16.05 -14.40 2.44
C LYS A 108 -15.12 -13.59 3.33
N PRO A 109 -14.59 -14.21 4.40
CA PRO A 109 -13.60 -13.54 5.23
C PRO A 109 -12.35 -13.18 4.42
N PRO A 110 -11.53 -12.24 4.92
CA PRO A 110 -10.25 -11.91 4.31
C PRO A 110 -9.38 -13.15 4.03
N THR A 111 -8.61 -13.10 2.96
CA THR A 111 -7.70 -14.19 2.58
C THR A 111 -6.27 -13.69 2.38
N GLY A 112 -5.33 -14.60 2.55
CA GLY A 112 -3.90 -14.27 2.46
C GLY A 112 -3.44 -13.47 3.67
N GLY A 113 -2.37 -12.69 3.48
CA GLY A 113 -1.75 -11.90 4.54
C GLY A 113 -0.87 -12.73 5.47
N ASN A 114 0.34 -12.24 5.71
CA ASN A 114 1.27 -12.86 6.65
C ASN A 114 1.86 -11.78 7.55
N SER A 115 1.32 -11.67 8.78
CA SER A 115 1.72 -10.67 9.76
C SER A 115 3.20 -10.77 10.13
N LEU A 116 3.74 -11.99 10.24
CA LEU A 116 5.15 -12.22 10.56
C LEU A 116 6.07 -11.67 9.47
N GLU A 117 5.75 -11.96 8.19
CA GLU A 117 6.56 -11.48 7.07
C GLU A 117 6.43 -9.97 6.87
N LEU A 118 5.23 -9.39 7.07
CA LEU A 118 5.05 -7.94 7.06
C LEU A 118 5.90 -7.26 8.13
N CYS A 119 5.80 -7.72 9.38
CA CYS A 119 6.57 -7.18 10.48
C CYS A 119 8.08 -7.34 10.29
N ALA A 120 8.53 -8.48 9.73
CA ALA A 120 9.93 -8.68 9.39
C ALA A 120 10.39 -7.73 8.26
N ALA A 121 9.58 -7.54 7.22
CA ALA A 121 9.88 -6.63 6.11
C ALA A 121 10.02 -5.18 6.56
N PHE A 122 9.17 -4.73 7.48
CA PHE A 122 9.15 -3.35 7.97
C PHE A 122 9.84 -3.15 9.33
N GLY A 123 10.40 -4.21 9.94
CA GLY A 123 11.23 -4.15 11.14
C GLY A 123 10.48 -3.81 12.43
N CYS A 124 9.27 -4.30 12.56
CA CYS A 124 8.40 -4.10 13.71
C CYS A 124 7.88 -5.43 14.30
N PRO A 125 8.75 -6.36 14.70
CA PRO A 125 8.34 -7.70 15.14
C PRO A 125 7.47 -7.70 16.40
N THR A 126 7.53 -6.66 17.21
CA THR A 126 6.76 -6.55 18.45
C THR A 126 5.28 -6.23 18.22
N THR A 127 4.91 -5.74 17.04
CA THR A 127 3.53 -5.39 16.68
C THR A 127 2.82 -6.49 15.88
N GLU A 128 3.46 -7.65 15.69
CA GLU A 128 2.89 -8.76 14.92
C GLU A 128 1.48 -9.17 15.39
N PRO A 129 1.17 -9.31 16.69
CA PRO A 129 -0.18 -9.68 17.13
C PRO A 129 -1.26 -8.66 16.70
N GLU A 130 -0.93 -7.36 16.71
CA GLU A 130 -1.85 -6.31 16.24
C GLU A 130 -2.05 -6.39 14.72
N VAL A 131 -0.97 -6.59 13.96
CA VAL A 131 -1.04 -6.77 12.50
C VAL A 131 -1.90 -7.97 12.16
N HIS A 132 -1.70 -9.10 12.85
CA HIS A 132 -2.50 -10.31 12.67
C HIS A 132 -4.00 -10.04 12.94
N GLN A 133 -4.31 -9.35 14.02
CA GLN A 133 -5.69 -8.99 14.36
C GLN A 133 -6.34 -8.10 13.29
N ILE A 134 -5.63 -7.06 12.80
CA ILE A 134 -6.12 -6.15 11.78
C ILE A 134 -6.41 -6.89 10.46
N LEU A 135 -5.51 -7.79 10.03
CA LEU A 135 -5.67 -8.56 8.79
C LEU A 135 -6.86 -9.51 8.84
N ASN A 136 -7.12 -10.13 9.99
CA ASN A 136 -8.17 -11.15 10.14
C ASN A 136 -9.50 -10.59 10.66
N LEU A 137 -9.61 -9.27 10.87
CA LEU A 137 -10.85 -8.66 11.32
C LEU A 137 -11.91 -8.77 10.22
N ASP A 138 -13.04 -9.39 10.53
CA ASP A 138 -14.22 -9.40 9.67
C ASP A 138 -15.00 -8.10 9.86
N LEU A 139 -14.98 -7.21 8.85
CA LEU A 139 -15.69 -5.92 8.91
C LEU A 139 -17.21 -6.08 8.81
N LEU A 140 -17.71 -7.23 8.39
CA LEU A 140 -19.15 -7.53 8.37
C LEU A 140 -19.66 -7.98 9.75
N SER A 141 -18.77 -8.25 10.69
CA SER A 141 -19.12 -8.63 12.06
C SER A 141 -19.68 -7.42 12.82
N GLU A 142 -20.73 -7.64 13.61
CA GLU A 142 -21.25 -6.64 14.57
C GLU A 142 -20.19 -6.19 15.62
N GLN A 143 -19.11 -6.93 15.76
CA GLN A 143 -18.00 -6.63 16.66
C GLN A 143 -16.85 -5.90 15.97
N ALA A 144 -17.01 -5.53 14.68
CA ALA A 144 -15.97 -4.83 13.94
C ALA A 144 -15.65 -3.47 14.61
N THR A 145 -14.37 -3.29 14.93
CA THR A 145 -13.86 -2.03 15.53
C THR A 145 -13.34 -1.07 14.48
N ILE A 146 -13.22 -1.52 13.23
CA ILE A 146 -12.77 -0.76 12.07
C ILE A 146 -13.97 -0.64 11.12
N PRO A 147 -14.36 0.58 10.70
CA PRO A 147 -15.62 0.79 9.96
C PRO A 147 -15.53 0.50 8.45
N CYS A 148 -14.34 0.56 7.84
CA CYS A 148 -14.12 0.36 6.41
C CYS A 148 -12.68 -0.03 6.08
N GLU A 149 -12.41 -0.38 4.83
CA GLU A 149 -11.10 -0.83 4.40
C GLU A 149 -10.04 0.28 4.36
N LEU A 150 -10.44 1.54 4.19
CA LEU A 150 -9.54 2.69 4.37
C LEU A 150 -8.98 2.74 5.79
N GLU A 151 -9.83 2.56 6.78
CA GLU A 151 -9.42 2.57 8.19
C GLU A 151 -8.59 1.32 8.55
N ARG A 152 -8.85 0.18 7.89
CA ARG A 152 -7.99 -1.01 7.99
C ARG A 152 -6.58 -0.70 7.46
N HIS A 153 -6.48 -0.07 6.27
CA HIS A 153 -5.19 0.32 5.71
C HIS A 153 -4.48 1.34 6.62
N ALA A 154 -5.19 2.34 7.13
CA ALA A 154 -4.63 3.32 8.06
C ALA A 154 -4.13 2.67 9.37
N ALA A 155 -4.85 1.68 9.88
CA ALA A 155 -4.43 0.91 11.05
C ALA A 155 -3.14 0.10 10.77
N LEU A 156 -3.04 -0.58 9.62
CA LEU A 156 -1.83 -1.28 9.20
C LEU A 156 -0.64 -0.32 9.05
N VAL A 157 -0.84 0.81 8.38
CA VAL A 157 0.18 1.87 8.20
C VAL A 157 0.73 2.32 9.54
N ARG A 158 -0.15 2.59 10.51
CA ARG A 158 0.23 3.02 11.86
C ARG A 158 1.03 1.96 12.62
N VAL A 159 0.54 0.72 12.64
CA VAL A 159 1.16 -0.37 13.41
C VAL A 159 2.49 -0.81 12.80
N LEU A 160 2.61 -0.79 11.47
CA LEU A 160 3.85 -1.06 10.76
C LEU A 160 4.84 0.13 10.76
N GLY A 161 4.43 1.30 11.27
CA GLY A 161 5.26 2.50 11.30
C GLY A 161 5.59 3.07 9.93
N LEU A 162 4.70 2.89 8.95
CA LEU A 162 4.85 3.37 7.57
C LEU A 162 4.55 4.88 7.48
N PRO A 163 4.93 5.54 6.35
CA PRO A 163 4.55 6.95 6.14
C PRO A 163 3.03 7.11 6.25
N PRO A 164 2.51 8.00 7.11
CA PRO A 164 1.05 8.16 7.29
C PRO A 164 0.30 8.45 5.99
N CYS A 165 0.93 9.15 5.05
CA CYS A 165 0.37 9.44 3.73
C CYS A 165 0.26 8.21 2.80
N SER A 166 0.73 7.03 3.19
CA SER A 166 0.50 5.80 2.41
C SER A 166 -0.95 5.29 2.51
N ALA A 167 -1.73 5.74 3.51
CA ALA A 167 -3.16 5.50 3.56
C ALA A 167 -3.94 6.75 3.11
N GLY A 168 -4.97 6.56 2.28
CA GLY A 168 -5.86 7.62 1.85
C GLY A 168 -5.32 8.57 0.77
N VAL A 169 -4.13 8.29 0.21
CA VAL A 169 -3.52 9.14 -0.82
C VAL A 169 -3.11 8.29 -2.03
N GLY A 170 -3.48 8.77 -3.22
CA GLY A 170 -3.09 8.22 -4.51
C GLY A 170 -2.41 9.26 -5.39
N PHE A 171 -2.00 8.86 -6.59
CA PHE A 171 -1.39 9.78 -7.58
C PHE A 171 -2.33 10.94 -7.91
N GLY A 172 -3.60 10.65 -8.22
CA GLY A 172 -4.61 11.65 -8.58
C GLY A 172 -4.91 12.63 -7.45
N THR A 173 -4.87 12.18 -6.20
CA THR A 173 -5.04 13.03 -5.02
C THR A 173 -3.94 14.10 -4.94
N ILE A 174 -2.69 13.71 -5.21
CA ILE A 174 -1.55 14.63 -5.18
C ILE A 174 -1.57 15.54 -6.40
N GLU A 175 -1.77 15.00 -7.60
CA GLU A 175 -1.79 15.77 -8.86
C GLU A 175 -2.93 16.80 -8.87
N GLY A 176 -4.10 16.45 -8.34
CA GLY A 176 -5.27 17.33 -8.23
C GLY A 176 -5.20 18.36 -7.10
N GLY A 177 -4.25 18.25 -6.19
CA GLY A 177 -4.15 19.13 -5.03
C GLY A 177 -5.22 18.87 -3.96
N PHE A 178 -5.78 17.67 -3.92
CA PHE A 178 -6.85 17.27 -2.99
C PHE A 178 -6.32 16.51 -1.75
N LEU A 179 -5.12 16.85 -1.31
CA LEU A 179 -4.53 16.21 -0.14
C LEU A 179 -5.38 16.43 1.12
N PRO A 180 -5.54 15.41 1.99
CA PRO A 180 -6.06 15.61 3.33
C PRO A 180 -5.28 16.69 4.08
N VAL A 181 -5.97 17.44 4.95
CA VAL A 181 -5.41 18.62 5.63
C VAL A 181 -4.13 18.26 6.42
N GLU A 182 -4.09 17.10 7.03
CA GLU A 182 -2.94 16.57 7.77
C GLU A 182 -1.68 16.38 6.91
N PHE A 183 -1.86 16.20 5.58
CA PHE A 183 -0.75 15.97 4.63
C PHE A 183 -0.38 17.18 3.80
N ASN A 184 -1.07 18.33 3.93
CA ASN A 184 -0.82 19.54 3.15
C ASN A 184 0.60 20.12 3.29
N LYS A 185 1.34 19.73 4.34
CA LYS A 185 2.73 20.17 4.58
C LYS A 185 3.76 19.21 4.00
N ILE A 186 3.33 18.07 3.45
CA ILE A 186 4.25 17.11 2.85
C ILE A 186 4.63 17.61 1.45
N THR A 187 5.93 17.66 1.19
CA THR A 187 6.44 18.00 -0.14
C THR A 187 6.78 16.70 -0.87
N PHE A 188 5.98 16.36 -1.87
CA PHE A 188 6.22 15.22 -2.73
C PHE A 188 7.18 15.59 -3.87
N THR A 189 8.11 14.71 -4.20
CA THR A 189 8.98 14.87 -5.37
C THR A 189 8.29 14.30 -6.60
N ARG A 190 8.06 15.11 -7.64
CA ARG A 190 7.50 14.67 -8.92
C ARG A 190 8.58 14.07 -9.82
N VAL A 191 8.23 13.00 -10.52
CA VAL A 191 9.04 12.29 -11.52
C VAL A 191 8.21 12.19 -12.80
N GLY A 192 8.79 12.58 -13.94
CA GLY A 192 8.09 12.55 -15.25
C GLY A 192 7.33 13.81 -15.59
#